data_2c7dc55ea2051e1152a37716d264ea4e
#
_entry.id   2c7dc55ea2051e1152a37716d264ea4e
#
_cell.length_a   1.000
_cell.length_b   1.000
_cell.length_c   1.000
_cell.angle_alpha   90.00
_cell.angle_beta   90.00
_cell.angle_gamma   90.00
#
_symmetry.space_group_name_H-M   'P 1'
#
loop_
_entity.id
_entity.type
_entity.pdbx_description
1 polymer ?
#
loop_
_entity_poly.entity_id
_entity_poly.type
_entity_poly.pdbx_seq_one_letter_code
_entity_poly.pdbx_strand_id
1 'polypeptide(L)'
;MKRIGIAVLSAASLLAVGTAAAAEPQWNYGQIGWIQSDGVEDNGEGDGFKIDGSIGFLDNYHFQLSYEDGTYDGDGGYYSDDIDWDGYRTSLGFHQAINSSGSTQIIANINYFDLEYDEDGAEGNVDNTGYGLGFGLRSMISEKVELEGMINWAKGEIDPDDSSDLDYTDTTLSVGGRYHWMPNISTGLTLTVNAGSEADSSFSSGDSALLDLRYSFGSDISK
;
A
#
# COMPACT_ATOMS: atom_id res chain seq x y z
N MET A 1 -5.45 -18.63 12.28
CA MET A 1 -4.75 -17.38 12.60
C MET A 1 -3.31 -17.63 13.00
N LYS A 2 -2.37 -17.53 12.13
CA LYS A 2 -0.94 -17.66 12.43
C LYS A 2 -0.25 -16.36 12.03
N ARG A 3 -0.18 -15.49 12.99
CA ARG A 3 0.62 -14.29 13.23
C ARG A 3 1.70 -13.98 12.17
N ILE A 4 1.32 -13.21 11.15
CA ILE A 4 2.25 -12.49 10.26
C ILE A 4 2.98 -11.38 11.03
N GLY A 5 2.41 -10.92 12.14
CA GLY A 5 2.87 -9.76 12.92
C GLY A 5 4.29 -9.79 13.50
N ILE A 6 5.00 -10.92 13.51
CA ILE A 6 6.37 -11.00 14.09
C ILE A 6 7.46 -10.69 13.04
N ALA A 7 7.17 -10.83 11.76
CA ALA A 7 8.16 -10.62 10.71
C ALA A 7 8.43 -9.12 10.40
N VAL A 8 7.47 -8.25 10.66
CA VAL A 8 7.53 -6.82 10.32
C VAL A 8 8.52 -6.05 11.21
N LEU A 9 8.60 -6.37 12.50
CA LEU A 9 9.54 -5.68 13.41
C LEU A 9 11.02 -5.99 13.15
N SER A 10 11.31 -7.12 12.52
CA SER A 10 12.70 -7.54 12.26
C SER A 10 13.27 -6.90 10.97
N ALA A 11 12.43 -6.48 10.05
CA ALA A 11 12.86 -5.90 8.78
C ALA A 11 13.27 -4.41 8.90
N ALA A 12 12.65 -3.66 9.83
CA ALA A 12 12.98 -2.26 10.06
C ALA A 12 14.44 -2.05 10.56
N SER A 13 15.03 -3.05 11.21
CA SER A 13 16.42 -3.00 11.68
C SER A 13 17.47 -3.27 10.59
N LEU A 14 17.08 -3.85 9.45
CA LEU A 14 17.97 -4.15 8.32
C LEU A 14 18.22 -2.97 7.38
N LEU A 15 17.40 -1.91 7.46
CA LEU A 15 17.50 -0.72 6.61
C LEU A 15 18.75 0.15 6.90
N ALA A 16 19.48 -0.13 7.98
CA ALA A 16 20.61 0.71 8.43
C ALA A 16 21.99 0.27 7.89
N VAL A 17 22.11 -0.82 7.12
CA VAL A 17 23.39 -1.41 6.72
C VAL A 17 23.53 -1.46 5.21
N GLY A 18 23.87 -0.34 4.61
CA GLY A 18 24.23 -0.32 3.19
C GLY A 18 25.35 0.67 2.89
N THR A 19 26.59 0.20 2.76
CA THR A 19 27.75 1.00 2.34
C THR A 19 28.22 0.72 0.90
N ALA A 20 27.44 0.00 0.11
CA ALA A 20 27.69 -0.12 -1.33
C ALA A 20 27.17 1.13 -2.03
N ALA A 21 27.83 1.55 -3.12
CA ALA A 21 27.32 2.58 -4.02
C ALA A 21 26.09 2.02 -4.76
N ALA A 22 24.97 1.95 -4.05
CA ALA A 22 23.70 1.51 -4.60
C ALA A 22 23.07 2.65 -5.41
N ALA A 23 22.34 2.32 -6.46
CA ALA A 23 21.58 3.29 -7.23
C ALA A 23 20.55 4.01 -6.33
N GLU A 24 20.08 5.17 -6.78
CA GLU A 24 18.97 5.85 -6.11
C GLU A 24 17.65 5.15 -6.41
N PRO A 25 16.69 5.09 -5.45
CA PRO A 25 15.35 4.63 -5.71
C PRO A 25 14.68 5.46 -6.82
N GLN A 26 13.97 4.79 -7.74
CA GLN A 26 13.33 5.45 -8.87
C GLN A 26 11.86 5.76 -8.56
N TRP A 27 11.42 6.97 -8.91
CA TRP A 27 10.07 7.47 -8.66
C TRP A 27 9.19 7.54 -9.91
N ASN A 28 9.76 7.29 -11.11
CA ASN A 28 9.03 7.22 -12.36
C ASN A 28 8.80 5.75 -12.73
N TYR A 29 7.58 5.25 -12.51
CA TYR A 29 7.28 3.84 -12.79
C TYR A 29 5.79 3.61 -13.06
N GLY A 30 5.49 2.49 -13.70
CA GLY A 30 4.21 1.82 -13.69
C GLY A 30 4.38 0.41 -13.14
N GLN A 31 3.40 -0.06 -12.38
CA GLN A 31 3.43 -1.42 -11.84
C GLN A 31 2.05 -2.06 -11.88
N ILE A 32 2.04 -3.38 -11.96
CA ILE A 32 0.86 -4.22 -11.81
C ILE A 32 1.16 -5.30 -10.77
N GLY A 33 0.23 -5.60 -9.91
CA GLY A 33 0.41 -6.59 -8.87
C GLY A 33 -0.85 -7.37 -8.56
N TRP A 34 -0.65 -8.49 -7.88
CA TRP A 34 -1.67 -9.32 -7.27
C TRP A 34 -1.71 -9.01 -5.78
N ILE A 35 -2.91 -8.75 -5.27
CA ILE A 35 -3.18 -8.51 -3.84
C ILE A 35 -3.82 -9.76 -3.27
N GLN A 36 -3.37 -10.17 -2.10
CA GLN A 36 -4.09 -11.07 -1.21
C GLN A 36 -4.28 -10.36 0.12
N SER A 37 -5.50 -10.37 0.64
CA SER A 37 -5.84 -9.70 1.90
C SER A 37 -6.64 -10.63 2.79
N ASP A 38 -6.46 -10.50 4.10
CA ASP A 38 -7.35 -11.08 5.08
C ASP A 38 -8.57 -10.16 5.19
N GLY A 39 -9.78 -10.70 5.10
CA GLY A 39 -11.02 -9.95 5.22
C GLY A 39 -11.16 -9.25 6.57
N VAL A 40 -12.01 -8.25 6.61
CA VAL A 40 -12.38 -7.55 7.84
C VAL A 40 -13.12 -8.53 8.75
N GLU A 41 -12.69 -8.67 10.01
CA GLU A 41 -13.38 -9.45 11.06
C GLU A 41 -13.70 -10.92 10.76
N ASP A 42 -12.73 -11.73 10.35
CA ASP A 42 -12.93 -13.14 9.99
C ASP A 42 -13.87 -13.36 8.76
N ASN A 43 -14.04 -12.36 7.90
CA ASN A 43 -14.91 -12.42 6.72
C ASN A 43 -14.25 -13.03 5.48
N GLY A 44 -13.34 -13.96 5.66
CA GLY A 44 -12.72 -14.68 4.55
C GLY A 44 -11.39 -14.10 4.07
N GLU A 45 -10.85 -14.74 3.05
CA GLU A 45 -9.66 -14.29 2.35
C GLU A 45 -10.10 -13.57 1.07
N GLY A 46 -9.46 -12.47 0.71
CA GLY A 46 -9.73 -11.76 -0.53
C GLY A 46 -8.52 -11.76 -1.43
N ASP A 47 -8.78 -11.72 -2.72
CA ASP A 47 -7.74 -11.54 -3.71
C ASP A 47 -8.15 -10.58 -4.83
N GLY A 48 -7.16 -9.95 -5.43
CA GLY A 48 -7.42 -8.96 -6.46
C GLY A 48 -6.17 -8.53 -7.19
N PHE A 49 -6.31 -7.49 -7.99
CA PHE A 49 -5.18 -6.88 -8.65
C PHE A 49 -5.05 -5.39 -8.30
N LYS A 50 -3.84 -4.88 -8.48
CA LYS A 50 -3.52 -3.46 -8.34
C LYS A 50 -2.72 -2.98 -9.52
N ILE A 51 -3.12 -1.84 -10.08
CA ILE A 51 -2.32 -1.10 -11.05
C ILE A 51 -1.92 0.21 -10.38
N ASP A 52 -0.63 0.56 -10.50
CA ASP A 52 -0.17 1.77 -9.87
C ASP A 52 0.92 2.44 -10.72
N GLY A 53 0.94 3.76 -10.70
CA GLY A 53 1.90 4.57 -11.42
C GLY A 53 2.38 5.73 -10.58
N SER A 54 3.65 6.07 -10.75
CA SER A 54 4.29 7.19 -10.05
C SER A 54 5.08 8.04 -11.03
N ILE A 55 5.04 9.35 -10.81
CA ILE A 55 5.83 10.33 -11.56
C ILE A 55 6.53 11.25 -10.55
N GLY A 56 7.87 11.26 -10.59
CA GLY A 56 8.71 12.18 -9.84
C GLY A 56 8.76 13.56 -10.51
N PHE A 57 8.78 14.62 -9.73
CA PHE A 57 8.92 15.99 -10.17
C PHE A 57 9.63 16.85 -9.12
N LEU A 58 10.22 17.96 -9.54
CA LEU A 58 10.92 18.91 -8.63
C LEU A 58 11.93 18.22 -7.69
N ASP A 59 12.70 17.26 -8.21
CA ASP A 59 13.77 16.50 -7.54
C ASP A 59 13.36 15.72 -6.29
N ASN A 60 12.38 16.19 -5.51
CA ASN A 60 12.02 15.64 -4.21
C ASN A 60 10.55 15.29 -4.06
N TYR A 61 9.75 15.44 -5.09
CA TYR A 61 8.30 15.20 -5.03
C TYR A 61 7.91 14.11 -6.02
N HIS A 62 6.84 13.41 -5.70
CA HIS A 62 6.21 12.47 -6.61
C HIS A 62 4.70 12.51 -6.46
N PHE A 63 4.02 12.23 -7.56
CA PHE A 63 2.59 11.97 -7.59
C PHE A 63 2.40 10.49 -7.90
N GLN A 64 1.51 9.84 -7.20
CA GLN A 64 1.16 8.44 -7.40
C GLN A 64 -0.35 8.30 -7.55
N LEU A 65 -0.76 7.43 -8.47
CA LEU A 65 -2.13 7.01 -8.69
C LEU A 65 -2.16 5.50 -8.70
N SER A 66 -3.08 4.90 -7.95
CA SER A 66 -3.36 3.47 -8.00
C SER A 66 -4.85 3.21 -8.19
N TYR A 67 -5.15 2.11 -8.84
CA TYR A 67 -6.45 1.46 -8.92
C TYR A 67 -6.29 0.04 -8.42
N GLU A 68 -7.25 -0.41 -7.65
CA GLU A 68 -7.30 -1.79 -7.13
C GLU A 68 -8.72 -2.35 -7.32
N ASP A 69 -8.81 -3.67 -7.50
CA ASP A 69 -10.05 -4.38 -7.76
C ASP A 69 -9.87 -5.82 -7.28
N GLY A 70 -10.89 -6.39 -6.65
CA GLY A 70 -10.82 -7.75 -6.12
C GLY A 70 -12.12 -8.21 -5.49
N THR A 71 -12.08 -9.40 -4.92
CA THR A 71 -13.23 -10.05 -4.29
C THR A 71 -12.81 -10.66 -2.96
N TYR A 72 -13.62 -10.53 -1.94
CA TYR A 72 -13.52 -11.29 -0.70
C TYR A 72 -14.46 -12.48 -0.78
N ASP A 73 -13.96 -13.69 -0.56
CA ASP A 73 -14.79 -14.91 -0.52
C ASP A 73 -15.62 -14.93 0.78
N GLY A 74 -16.93 -14.97 0.65
CA GLY A 74 -17.85 -15.17 1.76
C GLY A 74 -17.70 -16.58 2.34
N ASP A 75 -17.23 -16.73 3.56
CA ASP A 75 -17.00 -18.05 4.20
C ASP A 75 -18.18 -18.59 5.01
N GLY A 76 -19.37 -17.95 4.88
CA GLY A 76 -20.58 -18.33 5.59
C GLY A 76 -20.64 -17.83 7.04
N GLY A 77 -19.77 -16.87 7.41
CA GLY A 77 -19.78 -16.16 8.67
C GLY A 77 -20.89 -15.11 8.77
N TYR A 78 -20.52 -13.86 8.94
CA TYR A 78 -21.46 -12.73 9.00
C TYR A 78 -22.00 -12.36 7.62
N TYR A 79 -21.16 -12.51 6.58
CA TYR A 79 -21.53 -12.39 5.16
C TYR A 79 -21.53 -13.79 4.55
N SER A 80 -22.63 -14.12 3.86
CA SER A 80 -22.82 -15.43 3.21
C SER A 80 -22.41 -15.41 1.74
N ASP A 81 -22.27 -14.23 1.17
CA ASP A 81 -22.01 -13.98 -0.24
C ASP A 81 -20.67 -13.27 -0.43
N ASP A 82 -20.13 -13.32 -1.63
CA ASP A 82 -18.88 -12.68 -1.97
C ASP A 82 -19.04 -11.15 -1.96
N ILE A 83 -17.99 -10.43 -1.60
CA ILE A 83 -17.94 -8.97 -1.60
C ILE A 83 -16.91 -8.51 -2.62
N ASP A 84 -17.38 -7.92 -3.70
CA ASP A 84 -16.51 -7.26 -4.66
C ASP A 84 -16.08 -5.89 -4.15
N TRP A 85 -14.85 -5.52 -4.39
CA TRP A 85 -14.33 -4.22 -4.03
C TRP A 85 -13.48 -3.65 -5.14
N ASP A 86 -13.64 -2.36 -5.40
CA ASP A 86 -12.78 -1.64 -6.30
C ASP A 86 -12.57 -0.19 -5.85
N GLY A 87 -11.59 0.48 -6.46
CA GLY A 87 -11.40 1.90 -6.19
C GLY A 87 -10.03 2.43 -6.54
N TYR A 88 -9.83 3.68 -6.20
CA TYR A 88 -8.59 4.37 -6.50
C TYR A 88 -8.00 5.08 -5.28
N ARG A 89 -6.69 5.25 -5.34
CA ARG A 89 -5.93 6.04 -4.37
C ARG A 89 -5.00 7.00 -5.10
N THR A 90 -4.98 8.23 -4.64
CA THR A 90 -4.03 9.24 -5.11
C THR A 90 -3.10 9.65 -3.99
N SER A 91 -1.86 9.96 -4.33
CA SER A 91 -0.86 10.35 -3.34
C SER A 91 0.03 11.45 -3.88
N LEU A 92 0.24 12.47 -3.05
CA LEU A 92 1.30 13.44 -3.24
C LEU A 92 2.38 13.19 -2.21
N GLY A 93 3.58 12.85 -2.67
CA GLY A 93 4.68 12.47 -1.80
C GLY A 93 5.88 13.39 -1.91
N PHE A 94 6.62 13.43 -0.81
CA PHE A 94 7.94 14.03 -0.69
C PHE A 94 8.94 12.94 -0.36
N HIS A 95 10.13 12.99 -0.98
CA HIS A 95 11.24 12.10 -0.67
C HIS A 95 12.54 12.87 -0.61
N GLN A 96 13.42 12.46 0.28
CA GLN A 96 14.73 13.08 0.43
C GLN A 96 15.79 12.06 0.83
N ALA A 97 16.92 12.11 0.15
CA ALA A 97 18.08 11.33 0.51
C ALA A 97 18.62 11.76 1.90
N ILE A 98 18.91 10.76 2.75
CA ILE A 98 19.48 10.96 4.09
C ILE A 98 20.94 10.49 4.17
N ASN A 99 21.48 9.95 3.08
CA ASN A 99 22.88 9.58 2.96
C ASN A 99 23.50 10.20 1.71
N SER A 100 24.83 10.27 1.69
CA SER A 100 25.58 10.91 0.60
C SER A 100 25.53 10.16 -0.73
N SER A 101 25.16 8.89 -0.73
CA SER A 101 25.00 8.09 -1.94
C SER A 101 23.60 8.23 -2.58
N GLY A 102 22.64 8.87 -1.91
CA GLY A 102 21.26 8.93 -2.37
C GLY A 102 20.48 7.63 -2.22
N SER A 103 21.14 6.56 -1.79
CA SER A 103 20.56 5.21 -1.78
C SER A 103 19.46 5.00 -0.72
N THR A 104 19.44 5.84 0.33
CA THR A 104 18.41 5.79 1.36
C THR A 104 17.66 7.11 1.41
N GLN A 105 16.35 7.04 1.33
CA GLN A 105 15.46 8.20 1.31
C GLN A 105 14.40 8.07 2.40
N ILE A 106 14.10 9.19 3.07
CA ILE A 106 12.86 9.34 3.82
C ILE A 106 11.74 9.65 2.85
N ILE A 107 10.54 9.22 3.20
CA ILE A 107 9.31 9.43 2.42
C ILE A 107 8.25 10.01 3.34
N ALA A 108 7.48 10.97 2.83
CA ALA A 108 6.27 11.45 3.47
C ALA A 108 5.18 11.64 2.40
N ASN A 109 3.97 11.13 2.63
CA ASN A 109 2.87 11.16 1.69
C ASN A 109 1.62 11.75 2.31
N ILE A 110 0.83 12.45 1.49
CA ILE A 110 -0.58 12.74 1.74
C ILE A 110 -1.37 11.92 0.74
N ASN A 111 -2.35 11.15 1.21
CA ASN A 111 -3.15 10.25 0.39
C ASN A 111 -4.61 10.66 0.43
N TYR A 112 -5.32 10.43 -0.66
CA TYR A 112 -6.77 10.37 -0.74
C TYR A 112 -7.13 9.01 -1.34
N PHE A 113 -8.19 8.39 -0.85
CA PHE A 113 -8.72 7.14 -1.37
C PHE A 113 -10.24 7.18 -1.46
N ASP A 114 -10.76 6.38 -2.38
CA ASP A 114 -12.16 6.22 -2.68
C ASP A 114 -12.34 4.78 -3.16
N LEU A 115 -13.00 3.98 -2.33
CA LEU A 115 -13.19 2.55 -2.52
C LEU A 115 -14.69 2.25 -2.42
N GLU A 116 -15.16 1.37 -3.27
CA GLU A 116 -16.53 0.88 -3.30
C GLU A 116 -16.55 -0.61 -2.98
N TYR A 117 -17.53 -1.04 -2.23
CA TYR A 117 -17.74 -2.43 -1.86
C TYR A 117 -19.18 -2.83 -2.24
N ASP A 118 -19.30 -3.89 -3.04
CA ASP A 118 -20.53 -4.48 -3.49
C ASP A 118 -20.71 -5.88 -2.89
N GLU A 119 -21.78 -6.12 -2.16
CA GLU A 119 -22.14 -7.46 -1.68
C GLU A 119 -23.13 -8.11 -2.64
N ASP A 120 -22.81 -9.31 -3.17
CA ASP A 120 -23.70 -10.07 -4.04
C ASP A 120 -25.04 -10.37 -3.34
N GLY A 121 -26.14 -9.81 -3.88
CA GLY A 121 -27.48 -10.03 -3.35
C GLY A 121 -27.96 -9.00 -2.32
N ALA A 122 -27.14 -8.06 -1.89
CA ALA A 122 -27.57 -6.91 -1.10
C ALA A 122 -28.18 -5.81 -2.00
N GLU A 123 -29.13 -5.05 -1.45
CA GLU A 123 -29.59 -3.82 -2.10
C GLU A 123 -28.77 -2.66 -1.56
N GLY A 124 -27.66 -2.31 -2.23
CA GLY A 124 -26.86 -1.13 -1.91
C GLY A 124 -25.35 -1.37 -1.85
N ASN A 125 -24.61 -0.35 -2.22
CA ASN A 125 -23.16 -0.32 -2.19
C ASN A 125 -22.67 0.32 -0.88
N VAL A 126 -21.43 0.11 -0.53
CA VAL A 126 -20.78 0.76 0.60
C VAL A 126 -19.59 1.57 0.09
N ASP A 127 -19.75 2.88 0.12
CA ASP A 127 -18.65 3.80 -0.22
C ASP A 127 -17.72 4.00 0.96
N ASN A 128 -16.41 3.97 0.71
CA ASN A 128 -15.38 4.22 1.69
C ASN A 128 -14.41 5.27 1.17
N THR A 129 -14.58 6.50 1.63
CA THR A 129 -13.74 7.62 1.23
C THR A 129 -12.90 8.15 2.39
N GLY A 130 -11.71 8.66 2.07
CA GLY A 130 -10.90 9.23 3.12
C GLY A 130 -9.58 9.81 2.67
N TYR A 131 -8.82 10.23 3.68
CA TYR A 131 -7.48 10.77 3.50
C TYR A 131 -6.51 10.19 4.51
N GLY A 132 -5.23 10.24 4.19
CA GLY A 132 -4.20 9.67 5.05
C GLY A 132 -2.87 10.40 4.96
N LEU A 133 -2.00 10.06 5.90
CA LEU A 133 -0.61 10.49 5.95
C LEU A 133 0.26 9.24 6.02
N GLY A 134 1.30 9.21 5.19
CA GLY A 134 2.30 8.15 5.21
C GLY A 134 3.68 8.71 5.56
N PHE A 135 4.45 7.94 6.32
CA PHE A 135 5.85 8.25 6.60
C PHE A 135 6.69 6.97 6.58
N GLY A 136 7.86 7.04 5.97
CA GLY A 136 8.69 5.86 5.84
C GLY A 136 10.09 6.08 5.33
N LEU A 137 10.71 4.94 5.01
CA LEU A 137 12.06 4.85 4.46
C LEU A 137 12.06 3.92 3.26
N ARG A 138 12.83 4.28 2.24
CA ARG A 138 13.11 3.46 1.08
C ARG A 138 14.61 3.43 0.82
N SER A 139 15.17 2.26 0.62
CA SER A 139 16.62 2.11 0.51
C SER A 139 17.02 1.05 -0.50
N MET A 140 17.91 1.42 -1.42
CA MET A 140 18.69 0.46 -2.20
C MET A 140 19.81 -0.10 -1.30
N ILE A 141 19.68 -1.33 -0.84
CA ILE A 141 20.70 -2.01 -0.02
C ILE A 141 21.79 -2.67 -0.87
N SER A 142 21.53 -2.82 -2.17
CA SER A 142 22.49 -3.20 -3.21
C SER A 142 22.03 -2.66 -4.56
N GLU A 143 22.82 -2.83 -5.62
CA GLU A 143 22.41 -2.46 -6.99
C GLU A 143 21.12 -3.15 -7.47
N LYS A 144 20.72 -4.25 -6.82
CA LYS A 144 19.58 -5.06 -7.24
C LYS A 144 18.50 -5.24 -6.19
N VAL A 145 18.72 -4.79 -4.96
CA VAL A 145 17.78 -5.02 -3.86
C VAL A 145 17.39 -3.70 -3.23
N GLU A 146 16.10 -3.45 -3.23
CA GLU A 146 15.46 -2.31 -2.58
C GLU A 146 14.62 -2.81 -1.41
N LEU A 147 14.62 -2.08 -0.31
CA LEU A 147 13.73 -2.27 0.82
C LEU A 147 12.95 -1.00 1.09
N GLU A 148 11.70 -1.18 1.51
CA GLU A 148 10.83 -0.09 1.90
C GLU A 148 10.10 -0.44 3.20
N GLY A 149 9.87 0.57 4.04
CA GLY A 149 9.03 0.43 5.22
C GLY A 149 8.25 1.72 5.43
N MET A 150 6.94 1.59 5.65
CA MET A 150 6.02 2.72 5.81
C MET A 150 5.13 2.50 7.02
N ILE A 151 4.79 3.60 7.69
CA ILE A 151 3.64 3.72 8.58
C ILE A 151 2.65 4.66 7.92
N ASN A 152 1.40 4.26 7.83
CA ASN A 152 0.32 5.09 7.31
C ASN A 152 -0.75 5.24 8.37
N TRP A 153 -1.24 6.44 8.50
CA TRP A 153 -2.42 6.78 9.25
C TRP A 153 -3.49 7.27 8.27
N ALA A 154 -4.71 6.78 8.42
CA ALA A 154 -5.84 7.17 7.59
C ALA A 154 -7.04 7.54 8.46
N LYS A 155 -7.83 8.49 8.00
CA LYS A 155 -9.17 8.76 8.48
C LYS A 155 -10.11 8.65 7.29
N GLY A 156 -11.16 7.85 7.43
CA GLY A 156 -12.17 7.64 6.42
C GLY A 156 -13.58 7.68 7.00
N GLU A 157 -14.51 7.69 6.08
CA GLU A 157 -15.94 7.63 6.29
C GLU A 157 -16.49 6.50 5.43
N ILE A 158 -17.30 5.65 6.03
CA ILE A 158 -18.02 4.58 5.37
C ILE A 158 -19.46 5.04 5.27
N ASP A 159 -19.96 5.12 4.06
CA ASP A 159 -21.33 5.55 3.74
C ASP A 159 -22.10 4.35 3.13
N PRO A 160 -22.84 3.58 3.95
CA PRO A 160 -23.72 2.54 3.48
C PRO A 160 -25.05 3.16 3.05
N ASP A 161 -25.58 2.78 1.89
CA ASP A 161 -26.82 3.34 1.29
C ASP A 161 -28.04 3.41 2.24
N ASP A 162 -28.15 2.49 3.21
CA ASP A 162 -29.31 2.35 4.09
C ASP A 162 -29.07 2.69 5.58
N SER A 163 -27.90 3.18 5.95
CA SER A 163 -27.58 3.47 7.36
C SER A 163 -26.86 4.81 7.53
N SER A 164 -26.52 5.17 8.76
CA SER A 164 -25.77 6.40 9.01
C SER A 164 -24.28 6.17 8.78
N ASP A 165 -23.61 7.21 8.26
CA ASP A 165 -22.18 7.27 8.04
C ASP A 165 -21.38 6.89 9.28
N LEU A 166 -20.28 6.18 9.08
CA LEU A 166 -19.40 5.69 10.14
C LEU A 166 -17.99 6.23 9.95
N ASP A 167 -17.55 7.06 10.86
CA ASP A 167 -16.16 7.53 10.90
C ASP A 167 -15.22 6.43 11.43
N TYR A 168 -14.03 6.31 10.83
CA TYR A 168 -12.98 5.46 11.34
C TYR A 168 -11.60 6.09 11.21
N THR A 169 -10.67 5.59 12.01
CA THR A 169 -9.25 5.92 11.95
C THR A 169 -8.46 4.63 11.93
N ASP A 170 -7.53 4.54 11.00
CA ASP A 170 -6.74 3.32 10.79
C ASP A 170 -5.24 3.61 10.74
N THR A 171 -4.44 2.73 11.30
CA THR A 171 -2.98 2.79 11.23
C THR A 171 -2.44 1.49 10.68
N THR A 172 -1.71 1.56 9.58
CA THR A 172 -1.09 0.40 8.96
C THR A 172 0.43 0.50 8.96
N LEU A 173 1.09 -0.65 9.05
CA LEU A 173 2.53 -0.80 8.85
C LEU A 173 2.76 -1.65 7.60
N SER A 174 3.57 -1.17 6.68
CA SER A 174 3.98 -1.95 5.53
C SER A 174 5.50 -2.11 5.44
N VAL A 175 5.92 -3.29 4.98
CA VAL A 175 7.32 -3.60 4.68
C VAL A 175 7.37 -4.27 3.32
N GLY A 176 8.20 -3.74 2.43
CA GLY A 176 8.41 -4.26 1.10
C GLY A 176 9.87 -4.56 0.79
N GLY A 177 10.05 -5.55 -0.06
CA GLY A 177 11.34 -5.86 -0.69
C GLY A 177 11.17 -5.99 -2.19
N ARG A 178 12.14 -5.49 -2.95
CA ARG A 178 12.10 -5.49 -4.43
C ARG A 178 13.41 -5.97 -4.99
N TYR A 179 13.35 -6.82 -6.01
CA TYR A 179 14.52 -7.28 -6.75
C TYR A 179 14.51 -6.73 -8.18
N HIS A 180 15.57 -6.01 -8.54
CA HIS A 180 15.78 -5.45 -9.88
C HIS A 180 16.49 -6.46 -10.78
N TRP A 181 15.72 -7.09 -11.68
CA TRP A 181 16.25 -8.00 -12.70
C TRP A 181 17.08 -7.25 -13.74
N MET A 182 16.59 -6.07 -14.11
CA MET A 182 17.19 -5.12 -15.04
C MET A 182 17.08 -3.71 -14.45
N PRO A 183 17.79 -2.73 -14.96
CA PRO A 183 17.69 -1.35 -14.45
C PRO A 183 16.26 -0.78 -14.43
N ASN A 184 15.41 -1.28 -15.31
CA ASN A 184 14.03 -0.80 -15.49
C ASN A 184 12.95 -1.85 -15.21
N ILE A 185 13.29 -3.08 -14.84
CA ILE A 185 12.32 -4.15 -14.54
C ILE A 185 12.64 -4.75 -13.18
N SER A 186 11.65 -4.77 -12.32
CA SER A 186 11.78 -5.33 -10.98
C SER A 186 10.49 -6.03 -10.52
N THR A 187 10.63 -6.97 -9.60
CA THR A 187 9.50 -7.57 -8.88
C THR A 187 9.61 -7.24 -7.40
N GLY A 188 8.48 -7.03 -6.76
CA GLY A 188 8.36 -6.68 -5.36
C GLY A 188 7.39 -7.56 -4.61
N LEU A 189 7.60 -7.67 -3.31
CA LEU A 189 6.67 -8.21 -2.35
C LEU A 189 6.52 -7.19 -1.23
N THR A 190 5.29 -6.77 -0.96
CA THR A 190 4.96 -5.87 0.16
C THR A 190 3.97 -6.57 1.07
N LEU A 191 4.24 -6.54 2.35
CA LEU A 191 3.34 -6.99 3.41
C LEU A 191 2.84 -5.78 4.16
N THR A 192 1.54 -5.70 4.36
CA THR A 192 0.88 -4.66 5.15
C THR A 192 0.13 -5.32 6.29
N VAL A 193 0.25 -4.75 7.48
CA VAL A 193 -0.49 -5.20 8.66
C VAL A 193 -1.22 -4.02 9.27
N ASN A 194 -2.42 -4.27 9.75
CA ASN A 194 -3.13 -3.32 10.57
C ASN A 194 -2.46 -3.22 11.95
N ALA A 195 -2.05 -2.03 12.35
CA ALA A 195 -1.39 -1.76 13.62
C ALA A 195 -2.34 -1.19 14.68
N GLY A 196 -3.53 -0.77 14.28
CA GLY A 196 -4.57 -0.27 15.16
C GLY A 196 -5.64 0.47 14.38
N SER A 197 -6.89 0.20 14.72
CA SER A 197 -8.06 0.93 14.23
C SER A 197 -8.89 1.42 15.40
N GLU A 198 -9.40 2.65 15.27
CA GLU A 198 -10.41 3.22 16.13
C GLU A 198 -11.64 3.49 15.23
N ALA A 199 -12.66 2.70 15.37
CA ALA A 199 -13.92 2.87 14.68
C ALA A 199 -15.07 2.69 15.68
N ASP A 200 -16.17 3.39 15.42
CA ASP A 200 -17.44 3.11 16.11
C ASP A 200 -18.07 1.79 15.62
N SER A 201 -17.45 1.15 14.64
CA SER A 201 -17.79 -0.15 14.08
C SER A 201 -16.54 -1.04 14.00
N SER A 202 -16.76 -2.34 13.81
CA SER A 202 -15.74 -3.36 13.63
C SER A 202 -14.97 -3.31 12.29
N PHE A 203 -15.12 -2.23 11.54
CA PHE A 203 -14.45 -2.07 10.24
C PHE A 203 -12.99 -1.65 10.43
N SER A 204 -12.07 -2.49 10.00
CA SER A 204 -10.63 -2.18 9.96
C SER A 204 -10.03 -2.70 8.66
N SER A 205 -9.02 -2.02 8.11
CA SER A 205 -8.26 -2.59 7.00
C SER A 205 -7.59 -3.89 7.44
N GLY A 206 -7.78 -4.96 6.70
CA GLY A 206 -7.16 -6.24 6.95
C GLY A 206 -5.65 -6.23 6.70
N ASP A 207 -4.99 -7.32 7.09
CA ASP A 207 -3.61 -7.58 6.68
C ASP A 207 -3.59 -7.91 5.18
N SER A 208 -2.53 -7.52 4.47
CA SER A 208 -2.44 -7.82 3.04
C SER A 208 -1.01 -8.11 2.55
N ALA A 209 -0.93 -8.82 1.43
CA ALA A 209 0.29 -9.08 0.69
C ALA A 209 0.12 -8.67 -0.77
N LEU A 210 1.05 -7.90 -1.31
CA LEU A 210 1.11 -7.49 -2.70
C LEU A 210 2.36 -8.05 -3.35
N LEU A 211 2.17 -8.85 -4.40
CA LEU A 211 3.23 -9.28 -5.30
C LEU A 211 3.14 -8.50 -6.60
N ASP A 212 4.17 -7.77 -6.98
CA ASP A 212 4.12 -6.87 -8.12
C ASP A 212 5.26 -7.04 -9.14
N LEU A 213 4.99 -6.59 -10.36
CA LEU A 213 5.95 -6.35 -11.42
C LEU A 213 5.95 -4.85 -11.74
N ARG A 214 7.13 -4.21 -11.66
CA ARG A 214 7.33 -2.78 -11.91
C ARG A 214 8.21 -2.56 -13.13
N TYR A 215 7.78 -1.61 -13.97
CA TYR A 215 8.60 -1.03 -15.01
C TYR A 215 8.92 0.43 -14.67
N SER A 216 10.20 0.75 -14.51
CA SER A 216 10.67 2.11 -14.26
C SER A 216 11.09 2.77 -15.58
N PHE A 217 10.67 4.03 -15.77
CA PHE A 217 10.91 4.78 -17.00
C PHE A 217 11.50 6.16 -16.67
N GLY A 218 12.54 6.52 -17.41
CA GLY A 218 13.15 7.83 -17.31
C GLY A 218 14.03 8.05 -16.09
N SER A 219 15.10 8.76 -16.28
CA SER A 219 15.75 9.52 -15.22
C SER A 219 14.96 10.82 -15.10
N ASP A 220 14.69 11.29 -13.90
CA ASP A 220 13.93 12.51 -13.55
C ASP A 220 13.72 13.51 -14.69
N ILE A 221 12.45 13.92 -14.90
CA ILE A 221 12.06 14.89 -15.92
C ILE A 221 12.74 16.26 -15.70
N SER A 222 13.55 16.38 -14.65
CA SER A 222 14.24 17.59 -14.22
C SER A 222 15.77 17.52 -14.42
N LYS A 223 16.23 17.31 -15.64
CA LYS A 223 17.62 17.68 -15.99
C LYS A 223 17.66 18.60 -17.18
#